data_e5ff53db6c6e803cc1d698019dc20340
#
_entry.id   e5ff53db6c6e803cc1d698019dc20340
#
_cell.length_a   1.000
_cell.length_b   1.000
_cell.length_c   1.000
_cell.angle_alpha   90.00
_cell.angle_beta   90.00
_cell.angle_gamma   90.00
#
_symmetry.space_group_name_H-M   'P 1'
#
loop_
_entity.id
_entity.type
_entity.pdbx_description
1 polymer ?
#
loop_
_entity_poly.entity_id
_entity_poly.type
_entity_poly.pdbx_seq_one_letter_code
_entity_poly.pdbx_strand_id
1 'polypeptide(L)'
;MSSPLTLSELKTLIQDFSENSETTFVNTLDDIIKNAEERIFEMVQFDYFRRNVQGSMSAGSRFLTAPNDFELSFSLSVIDANGDYHYLDKKHPSFMQEYAPDPTDSGSRGLPLYYGDFDKDLNTGTKESTLIIAPVPDQNYTTELHYLYKPNSLVTDTTGTWMSEHARNGLLYACLVEAYIFMKGDADMMKLYEDRFQ
;
A
#
# COMPACT_ATOMS: atom_id res chain seq x y z
N MET A 1 -16.21 15.81 15.72
CA MET A 1 -15.80 14.72 14.80
C MET A 1 -16.55 13.49 15.23
N SER A 2 -17.18 12.77 14.31
CA SER A 2 -17.80 11.48 14.63
C SER A 2 -16.67 10.47 14.92
N SER A 3 -16.88 9.58 15.88
CA SER A 3 -15.95 8.49 16.13
C SER A 3 -15.81 7.61 14.88
N PRO A 4 -14.64 7.02 14.61
CA PRO A 4 -14.47 6.10 13.50
C PRO A 4 -15.42 4.90 13.67
N LEU A 5 -15.85 4.33 12.55
CA LEU A 5 -16.66 3.11 12.56
C LEU A 5 -15.76 1.93 12.93
N THR A 6 -16.10 1.24 13.99
CA THR A 6 -15.38 0.04 14.42
C THR A 6 -15.75 -1.18 13.57
N LEU A 7 -14.89 -2.22 13.57
CA LEU A 7 -15.18 -3.48 12.88
C LEU A 7 -16.53 -4.09 13.33
N SER A 8 -16.80 -4.09 14.63
CA SER A 8 -18.04 -4.64 15.18
C SER A 8 -19.28 -3.88 14.70
N GLU A 9 -19.21 -2.55 14.69
CA GLU A 9 -20.32 -1.71 14.20
C GLU A 9 -20.54 -1.91 12.70
N LEU A 10 -19.46 -1.98 11.89
CA LEU A 10 -19.58 -2.24 10.46
C LEU A 10 -20.22 -3.60 10.18
N LYS A 11 -19.79 -4.66 10.87
CA LYS A 11 -20.40 -6.00 10.74
C LYS A 11 -21.88 -5.99 11.08
N THR A 12 -22.26 -5.32 12.17
CA THR A 12 -23.67 -5.19 12.57
C THR A 12 -24.46 -4.45 11.50
N LEU A 13 -23.95 -3.34 10.97
CA LEU A 13 -24.61 -2.59 9.90
C LEU A 13 -24.81 -3.44 8.63
N ILE A 14 -23.78 -4.20 8.21
CA ILE A 14 -23.89 -5.09 7.03
C ILE A 14 -24.99 -6.13 7.26
N GLN A 15 -25.06 -6.75 8.44
CA GLN A 15 -26.10 -7.72 8.78
C GLN A 15 -27.49 -7.10 8.81
N ASP A 16 -27.65 -5.92 9.40
CA ASP A 16 -28.93 -5.21 9.48
C ASP A 16 -29.44 -4.80 8.09
N PHE A 17 -28.56 -4.27 7.23
CA PHE A 17 -28.94 -3.86 5.86
C PHE A 17 -29.21 -5.06 4.94
N SER A 18 -28.55 -6.19 5.15
CA SER A 18 -28.75 -7.42 4.36
C SER A 18 -29.84 -8.32 4.94
N GLU A 19 -30.37 -8.00 6.14
CA GLU A 19 -31.30 -8.84 6.89
C GLU A 19 -30.82 -10.31 7.01
N ASN A 20 -29.49 -10.51 7.11
CA ASN A 20 -28.88 -11.83 7.09
C ASN A 20 -27.97 -12.04 8.31
N SER A 21 -28.34 -13.03 9.13
CA SER A 21 -27.60 -13.46 10.31
C SER A 21 -27.14 -14.92 10.24
N GLU A 22 -27.17 -15.54 9.04
CA GLU A 22 -26.70 -16.92 8.88
C GLU A 22 -25.22 -17.04 9.20
N THR A 23 -24.86 -18.13 9.87
CA THR A 23 -23.49 -18.38 10.33
C THR A 23 -22.46 -18.35 9.19
N THR A 24 -22.79 -18.87 8.03
CA THR A 24 -21.95 -18.86 6.83
C THR A 24 -21.67 -17.44 6.37
N PHE A 25 -22.67 -16.58 6.33
CA PHE A 25 -22.56 -15.18 5.96
C PHE A 25 -21.72 -14.42 7.00
N VAL A 26 -22.02 -14.58 8.28
CA VAL A 26 -21.31 -13.90 9.38
C VAL A 26 -19.81 -14.25 9.39
N ASN A 27 -19.47 -15.51 9.14
CA ASN A 27 -18.06 -15.95 9.07
C ASN A 27 -17.32 -15.39 7.86
N THR A 28 -18.02 -14.96 6.81
CA THR A 28 -17.40 -14.41 5.59
C THR A 28 -17.28 -12.88 5.64
N LEU A 29 -17.86 -12.20 6.64
CA LEU A 29 -17.84 -10.74 6.72
C LEU A 29 -16.45 -10.12 6.71
N ASP A 30 -15.45 -10.77 7.29
CA ASP A 30 -14.07 -10.28 7.28
C ASP A 30 -13.49 -10.24 5.86
N ASP A 31 -13.80 -11.23 5.03
CA ASP A 31 -13.35 -11.28 3.66
C ASP A 31 -14.13 -10.29 2.78
N ILE A 32 -15.43 -10.13 3.02
CA ILE A 32 -16.27 -9.12 2.36
C ILE A 32 -15.72 -7.73 2.62
N ILE A 33 -15.36 -7.41 3.88
CA ILE A 33 -14.80 -6.10 4.25
C ILE A 33 -13.45 -5.88 3.55
N LYS A 34 -12.55 -6.87 3.56
CA LYS A 34 -11.25 -6.77 2.88
C LYS A 34 -11.40 -6.52 1.38
N ASN A 35 -12.29 -7.26 0.70
CA ASN A 35 -12.55 -7.07 -0.73
C ASN A 35 -13.09 -5.67 -1.03
N ALA A 36 -14.00 -5.17 -0.19
CA ALA A 36 -14.54 -3.82 -0.31
C ALA A 36 -13.45 -2.74 -0.13
N GLU A 37 -12.57 -2.90 0.85
CA GLU A 37 -11.45 -1.99 1.07
C GLU A 37 -10.45 -2.01 -0.09
N GLU A 38 -10.13 -3.19 -0.65
CA GLU A 38 -9.27 -3.32 -1.83
C GLU A 38 -9.88 -2.63 -3.05
N ARG A 39 -11.18 -2.84 -3.29
CA ARG A 39 -11.91 -2.16 -4.36
C ARG A 39 -11.87 -0.64 -4.23
N ILE A 40 -12.08 -0.10 -3.01
CA ILE A 40 -11.96 1.34 -2.75
C ILE A 40 -10.53 1.82 -3.05
N PHE A 41 -9.53 1.09 -2.58
CA PHE A 41 -8.12 1.46 -2.77
C PHE A 41 -7.70 1.46 -4.24
N GLU A 42 -8.20 0.52 -5.05
CA GLU A 42 -7.94 0.46 -6.49
C GLU A 42 -8.64 1.58 -7.29
N MET A 43 -9.86 1.97 -6.87
CA MET A 43 -10.65 2.99 -7.57
C MET A 43 -10.20 4.41 -7.27
N VAL A 44 -9.68 4.67 -6.08
CA VAL A 44 -9.38 6.02 -5.60
C VAL A 44 -7.91 6.14 -5.22
N GLN A 45 -7.16 6.93 -5.99
CA GLN A 45 -5.80 7.33 -5.61
C GLN A 45 -5.89 8.44 -4.56
N PHE A 46 -5.91 8.05 -3.28
CA PHE A 46 -5.92 9.02 -2.20
C PHE A 46 -4.52 9.60 -1.97
N ASP A 47 -4.37 10.91 -2.12
CA ASP A 47 -3.15 11.62 -1.69
C ASP A 47 -2.85 11.43 -0.21
N TYR A 48 -3.84 11.05 0.59
CA TYR A 48 -3.72 10.74 2.01
C TYR A 48 -2.89 9.50 2.33
N PHE A 49 -2.74 8.57 1.37
CA PHE A 49 -1.95 7.35 1.55
C PHE A 49 -0.49 7.52 1.13
N ARG A 50 0.00 8.76 1.20
CA ARG A 50 1.41 9.07 1.00
C ARG A 50 2.13 9.16 2.34
N ARG A 51 3.30 8.56 2.38
CA ARG A 51 4.23 8.62 3.53
C ARG A 51 5.60 9.04 3.08
N ASN A 52 6.29 9.67 4.03
CA ASN A 52 7.70 9.94 3.93
C ASN A 52 8.42 9.20 5.06
N VAL A 53 9.46 8.45 4.75
CA VAL A 53 10.23 7.68 5.73
C VAL A 53 11.71 7.85 5.47
N GLN A 54 12.47 8.05 6.55
CA GLN A 54 13.92 7.99 6.50
C GLN A 54 14.40 6.57 6.76
N GLY A 55 15.43 6.17 6.03
CA GLY A 55 16.08 4.89 6.11
C GLY A 55 17.59 5.01 5.94
N SER A 56 18.24 3.89 5.73
CA SER A 56 19.67 3.85 5.48
C SER A 56 20.01 2.94 4.31
N MET A 57 20.99 3.34 3.53
CA MET A 57 21.55 2.60 2.41
C MET A 57 22.98 2.21 2.76
N SER A 58 23.30 0.93 2.60
CA SER A 58 24.63 0.41 2.94
C SER A 58 25.59 0.49 1.77
N ALA A 59 26.85 0.84 2.06
CA ALA A 59 27.93 0.80 1.09
C ALA A 59 28.04 -0.58 0.42
N GLY A 60 28.20 -0.60 -0.89
CA GLY A 60 28.35 -1.85 -1.66
C GLY A 60 27.06 -2.63 -1.91
N SER A 61 25.91 -2.20 -1.37
CA SER A 61 24.61 -2.80 -1.68
C SER A 61 23.91 -2.02 -2.78
N ARG A 62 23.55 -2.71 -3.88
CA ARG A 62 22.70 -2.12 -4.92
C ARG A 62 21.20 -2.21 -4.61
N PHE A 63 20.83 -2.85 -3.51
CA PHE A 63 19.44 -3.07 -3.12
C PHE A 63 19.11 -2.30 -1.84
N LEU A 64 17.95 -1.67 -1.87
CA LEU A 64 17.36 -0.96 -0.72
C LEU A 64 16.00 -1.58 -0.43
N THR A 65 15.82 -2.11 0.78
CA THR A 65 14.53 -2.64 1.24
C THR A 65 13.58 -1.49 1.52
N ALA A 66 12.40 -1.55 0.95
CA ALA A 66 11.31 -0.62 1.22
C ALA A 66 10.48 -1.08 2.43
N PRO A 67 9.67 -0.19 3.03
CA PRO A 67 8.75 -0.56 4.12
C PRO A 67 7.74 -1.65 3.70
N ASN A 68 7.25 -2.43 4.68
CA ASN A 68 6.30 -3.54 4.43
C ASN A 68 4.95 -3.10 3.87
N ASP A 69 4.58 -1.84 4.08
CA ASP A 69 3.36 -1.23 3.56
C ASP A 69 3.55 -0.49 2.21
N PHE A 70 4.74 -0.64 1.60
CA PHE A 70 5.10 0.01 0.35
C PHE A 70 4.28 -0.53 -0.83
N GLU A 71 3.69 0.38 -1.62
CA GLU A 71 3.01 0.06 -2.88
C GLU A 71 3.71 0.67 -4.09
N LEU A 72 4.03 1.97 -4.03
CA LEU A 72 4.63 2.70 -5.15
C LEU A 72 5.53 3.83 -4.66
N SER A 73 6.73 3.95 -5.22
CA SER A 73 7.63 5.07 -4.94
C SER A 73 7.26 6.32 -5.75
N PHE A 74 7.25 7.48 -5.07
CA PHE A 74 7.16 8.79 -5.72
C PHE A 74 8.52 9.43 -5.90
N SER A 75 9.33 9.45 -4.85
CA SER A 75 10.69 9.96 -4.90
C SER A 75 11.57 9.27 -3.88
N LEU A 76 12.84 9.15 -4.20
CA LEU A 76 13.88 8.70 -3.31
C LEU A 76 15.01 9.72 -3.34
N SER A 77 15.49 10.10 -2.19
CA SER A 77 16.68 10.93 -2.04
C SER A 77 17.72 10.26 -1.16
N VAL A 78 18.95 10.63 -1.40
CA VAL A 78 20.11 10.32 -0.57
C VAL A 78 20.54 11.60 0.13
N ILE A 79 20.79 11.52 1.43
CA ILE A 79 21.24 12.64 2.25
C ILE A 79 22.73 12.40 2.54
N ASP A 80 23.57 13.32 2.13
CA ASP A 80 25.02 13.23 2.36
C ASP A 80 25.43 13.66 3.78
N ALA A 81 26.72 13.60 4.06
CA ALA A 81 27.25 13.96 5.38
C ALA A 81 27.09 15.44 5.74
N ASN A 82 26.86 16.32 4.76
CA ASN A 82 26.60 17.74 4.98
C ASN A 82 25.11 18.03 5.23
N GLY A 83 24.23 17.04 5.01
CA GLY A 83 22.80 17.18 5.08
C GLY A 83 22.15 17.61 3.76
N ASP A 84 22.90 17.61 2.66
CA ASP A 84 22.39 17.95 1.34
C ASP A 84 21.60 16.80 0.72
N TYR A 85 20.45 17.10 0.13
CA TYR A 85 19.56 16.15 -0.50
C TYR A 85 19.89 15.95 -1.98
N HIS A 86 20.20 14.75 -2.35
CA HIS A 86 20.40 14.32 -3.75
C HIS A 86 19.23 13.47 -4.18
N TYR A 87 18.30 14.02 -4.97
CA TYR A 87 17.14 13.32 -5.49
C TYR A 87 17.56 12.40 -6.65
N LEU A 88 17.13 11.12 -6.56
CA LEU A 88 17.43 10.12 -7.56
C LEU A 88 16.37 10.10 -8.66
N ASP A 89 16.79 9.92 -9.90
CA ASP A 89 15.88 9.72 -11.02
C ASP A 89 15.33 8.30 -11.03
N LYS A 90 14.01 8.15 -11.14
CA LYS A 90 13.39 6.84 -11.30
C LYS A 90 13.59 6.30 -12.70
N LYS A 91 14.16 5.10 -12.82
CA LYS A 91 14.44 4.40 -14.08
C LYS A 91 13.95 2.95 -14.02
N HIS A 92 13.76 2.36 -15.21
CA HIS A 92 13.44 0.93 -15.30
C HIS A 92 14.64 0.07 -14.87
N PRO A 93 14.45 -1.09 -14.23
CA PRO A 93 15.55 -1.97 -13.80
C PRO A 93 16.55 -2.35 -14.91
N SER A 94 16.09 -2.51 -16.17
CA SER A 94 16.98 -2.80 -17.29
C SER A 94 18.01 -1.70 -17.55
N PHE A 95 17.61 -0.42 -17.39
CA PHE A 95 18.56 0.70 -17.45
C PHE A 95 19.64 0.58 -16.38
N MET A 96 19.24 0.20 -15.15
CA MET A 96 20.20 0.02 -14.04
C MET A 96 21.21 -1.06 -14.33
N GLN A 97 20.77 -2.17 -14.94
CA GLN A 97 21.64 -3.30 -15.30
C GLN A 97 22.62 -2.93 -16.41
N GLU A 98 22.19 -2.11 -17.36
CA GLU A 98 23.06 -1.60 -18.43
C GLU A 98 24.03 -0.52 -17.92
N TYR A 99 23.57 0.38 -17.06
CA TYR A 99 24.38 1.48 -16.50
C TYR A 99 25.45 0.98 -15.55
N ALA A 100 25.16 -0.02 -14.71
CA ALA A 100 26.07 -0.63 -13.75
C ALA A 100 26.08 -2.16 -13.90
N PRO A 101 26.70 -2.70 -14.96
CA PRO A 101 26.64 -4.12 -15.28
C PRO A 101 27.39 -4.99 -14.28
N ASP A 102 28.45 -4.48 -13.65
CA ASP A 102 29.18 -5.15 -12.59
C ASP A 102 28.99 -4.44 -11.23
N PRO A 103 28.01 -4.88 -10.42
CA PRO A 103 27.77 -4.30 -9.11
C PRO A 103 28.84 -4.64 -8.07
N THR A 104 29.75 -5.57 -8.38
CA THR A 104 30.83 -5.99 -7.48
C THR A 104 32.09 -5.14 -7.62
N ASP A 105 32.23 -4.45 -8.75
CA ASP A 105 33.37 -3.56 -9.00
C ASP A 105 33.35 -2.35 -8.05
N SER A 106 34.30 -2.31 -7.14
CA SER A 106 34.45 -1.20 -6.20
C SER A 106 34.85 0.13 -6.86
N GLY A 107 35.46 0.08 -8.06
CA GLY A 107 35.85 1.27 -8.81
C GLY A 107 34.71 2.00 -9.49
N SER A 108 33.57 1.33 -9.65
CA SER A 108 32.32 1.90 -10.23
C SER A 108 31.32 2.40 -9.19
N ARG A 109 31.67 2.33 -7.90
CA ARG A 109 30.81 2.84 -6.82
C ARG A 109 30.84 4.36 -6.72
N GLY A 110 29.75 4.92 -6.27
CA GLY A 110 29.65 6.37 -6.10
C GLY A 110 28.33 6.81 -5.46
N LEU A 111 28.11 8.12 -5.42
CA LEU A 111 26.84 8.68 -5.00
C LEU A 111 25.73 8.15 -5.92
N PRO A 112 24.67 7.55 -5.38
CA PRO A 112 23.52 7.08 -6.17
C PRO A 112 22.86 8.22 -6.95
N LEU A 113 22.50 7.93 -8.21
CA LEU A 113 21.84 8.88 -9.11
C LEU A 113 20.48 8.38 -9.58
N TYR A 114 20.30 7.05 -9.63
CA TYR A 114 19.13 6.39 -10.18
C TYR A 114 18.59 5.35 -9.23
N TYR A 115 17.26 5.15 -9.27
CA TYR A 115 16.60 4.06 -8.56
C TYR A 115 15.46 3.48 -9.40
N GLY A 116 15.02 2.28 -9.08
CA GLY A 116 13.87 1.64 -9.70
C GLY A 116 13.22 0.63 -8.79
N ASP A 117 11.93 0.38 -9.00
CA ASP A 117 11.24 -0.71 -8.32
C ASP A 117 11.75 -2.03 -8.92
N PHE A 118 12.21 -2.97 -8.09
CA PHE A 118 12.88 -4.18 -8.57
C PHE A 118 12.10 -5.45 -8.27
N ASP A 119 11.73 -5.69 -7.01
CA ASP A 119 11.07 -6.92 -6.60
C ASP A 119 10.02 -6.63 -5.53
N LYS A 120 8.95 -7.46 -5.54
CA LYS A 120 7.97 -7.56 -4.46
C LYS A 120 7.93 -9.02 -4.03
N ASP A 121 8.63 -9.38 -2.94
CA ASP A 121 8.56 -10.72 -2.39
C ASP A 121 7.24 -10.92 -1.64
N LEU A 122 6.33 -11.64 -2.28
CA LEU A 122 5.02 -12.00 -1.73
C LEU A 122 5.06 -13.36 -1.00
N ASN A 123 6.17 -14.09 -1.04
CA ASN A 123 6.24 -15.49 -0.64
C ASN A 123 6.80 -15.73 0.76
N THR A 124 7.52 -14.78 1.35
CA THR A 124 8.24 -14.98 2.63
C THR A 124 7.44 -14.56 3.87
N GLY A 125 6.17 -14.16 3.72
CA GLY A 125 5.34 -13.68 4.84
C GLY A 125 5.71 -12.27 5.34
N THR A 126 6.90 -11.78 5.00
CA THR A 126 7.31 -10.39 5.05
C THR A 126 7.14 -9.83 3.64
N LYS A 127 6.16 -8.97 3.44
CA LYS A 127 5.95 -8.30 2.14
C LYS A 127 7.08 -7.31 1.88
N GLU A 128 8.28 -7.83 1.59
CA GLU A 128 9.45 -6.99 1.34
C GLU A 128 9.46 -6.56 -0.13
N SER A 129 9.36 -5.26 -0.34
CA SER A 129 9.62 -4.66 -1.65
C SER A 129 11.06 -4.18 -1.69
N THR A 130 11.73 -4.40 -2.82
CA THR A 130 13.13 -4.02 -3.01
C THR A 130 13.25 -2.99 -4.11
N LEU A 131 13.98 -1.92 -3.85
CA LEU A 131 14.39 -0.93 -4.84
C LEU A 131 15.83 -1.24 -5.30
N ILE A 132 16.09 -1.10 -6.59
CA ILE A 132 17.42 -1.20 -7.16
C ILE A 132 18.02 0.20 -7.33
N ILE A 133 19.31 0.34 -7.03
CA ILE A 133 20.04 1.62 -6.97
C ILE A 133 21.23 1.57 -7.91
N ALA A 134 21.52 2.68 -8.59
CA ALA A 134 22.72 2.84 -9.41
C ALA A 134 23.25 4.29 -9.40
N PRO A 135 24.58 4.49 -9.41
CA PRO A 135 25.62 3.49 -9.13
C PRO A 135 25.48 2.86 -7.74
N VAL A 136 26.20 1.77 -7.51
CA VAL A 136 26.27 1.13 -6.18
C VAL A 136 26.89 2.12 -5.18
N PRO A 137 26.32 2.31 -4.00
CA PRO A 137 26.81 3.27 -3.01
C PRO A 137 28.26 3.00 -2.60
N ASP A 138 29.08 4.02 -2.56
CA ASP A 138 30.48 3.98 -2.12
C ASP A 138 30.63 4.06 -0.59
N GLN A 139 29.62 4.60 0.08
CA GLN A 139 29.54 4.73 1.55
C GLN A 139 28.09 4.52 2.03
N ASN A 140 27.92 4.52 3.34
CA ASN A 140 26.57 4.49 3.92
C ASN A 140 25.92 5.87 3.79
N TYR A 141 24.69 5.89 3.30
CA TYR A 141 23.89 7.10 3.17
C TYR A 141 22.61 7.01 3.97
N THR A 142 22.16 8.13 4.50
CA THR A 142 20.76 8.28 4.93
C THR A 142 19.89 8.44 3.68
N THR A 143 18.74 7.80 3.67
CA THR A 143 17.78 7.91 2.57
C THR A 143 16.46 8.48 3.05
N GLU A 144 15.75 9.14 2.15
CA GLU A 144 14.38 9.57 2.39
C GLU A 144 13.52 9.08 1.23
N LEU A 145 12.56 8.22 1.54
CA LEU A 145 11.62 7.61 0.58
C LEU A 145 10.23 8.21 0.78
N HIS A 146 9.70 8.82 -0.29
CA HIS A 146 8.31 9.25 -0.38
C HIS A 146 7.54 8.24 -1.22
N TYR A 147 6.49 7.62 -0.68
CA TYR A 147 5.81 6.49 -1.28
C TYR A 147 4.32 6.44 -0.95
N LEU A 148 3.57 5.71 -1.77
CA LEU A 148 2.21 5.30 -1.49
C LEU A 148 2.25 4.06 -0.61
N TYR A 149 1.55 4.10 0.52
CA TYR A 149 1.43 2.93 1.39
C TYR A 149 0.04 2.31 1.30
N LYS A 150 -0.04 0.99 1.45
CA LYS A 150 -1.32 0.29 1.61
C LYS A 150 -1.81 0.45 3.05
N PRO A 151 -3.00 1.07 3.29
CA PRO A 151 -3.54 1.21 4.63
C PRO A 151 -3.89 -0.16 5.22
N ASN A 152 -3.84 -0.27 6.54
CA ASN A 152 -4.31 -1.46 7.24
C ASN A 152 -5.81 -1.65 7.00
N SER A 153 -6.24 -2.91 6.88
CA SER A 153 -7.66 -3.26 6.88
C SER A 153 -8.30 -3.03 8.26
N LEU A 154 -9.56 -2.65 8.28
CA LEU A 154 -10.36 -2.55 9.50
C LEU A 154 -10.48 -3.91 10.22
N VAL A 155 -10.31 -5.01 9.50
CA VAL A 155 -10.24 -6.36 10.08
C VAL A 155 -8.99 -6.55 10.94
N THR A 156 -7.90 -5.84 10.61
CA THR A 156 -6.65 -5.87 11.37
C THR A 156 -6.62 -4.78 12.45
N ASP A 157 -7.02 -3.56 12.08
CA ASP A 157 -7.17 -2.42 13.01
C ASP A 157 -8.64 -2.21 13.35
N THR A 158 -9.12 -3.03 14.30
CA THR A 158 -10.55 -3.14 14.62
C THR A 158 -11.17 -1.90 15.25
N THR A 159 -10.36 -0.93 15.65
CA THR A 159 -10.79 0.29 16.33
C THR A 159 -11.13 1.43 15.37
N GLY A 160 -10.56 1.40 14.17
CA GLY A 160 -10.82 2.38 13.13
C GLY A 160 -9.66 2.54 12.16
N THR A 161 -9.99 2.81 10.91
CA THR A 161 -9.06 3.13 9.84
C THR A 161 -9.42 4.47 9.22
N TRP A 162 -8.55 5.02 8.37
CA TRP A 162 -8.88 6.24 7.64
C TRP A 162 -10.20 6.12 6.86
N MET A 163 -10.44 4.97 6.22
CA MET A 163 -11.68 4.73 5.47
C MET A 163 -12.90 4.71 6.39
N SER A 164 -12.80 4.07 7.55
CA SER A 164 -13.91 4.00 8.51
C SER A 164 -14.22 5.33 9.20
N GLU A 165 -13.28 6.27 9.22
CA GLU A 165 -13.47 7.61 9.78
C GLU A 165 -13.96 8.62 8.72
N HIS A 166 -13.30 8.67 7.55
CA HIS A 166 -13.51 9.73 6.56
C HIS A 166 -14.40 9.31 5.39
N ALA A 167 -14.48 8.01 5.09
CA ALA A 167 -15.28 7.44 3.99
C ALA A 167 -16.31 6.41 4.47
N ARG A 168 -16.89 6.64 5.65
CA ARG A 168 -17.80 5.70 6.35
C ARG A 168 -18.92 5.15 5.46
N ASN A 169 -19.61 6.01 4.73
CA ASN A 169 -20.71 5.59 3.85
C ASN A 169 -20.18 4.83 2.62
N GLY A 170 -19.08 5.29 2.03
CA GLY A 170 -18.43 4.59 0.92
C GLY A 170 -18.01 3.16 1.32
N LEU A 171 -17.39 3.01 2.48
CA LEU A 171 -17.01 1.70 3.01
C LEU A 171 -18.22 0.79 3.24
N LEU A 172 -19.30 1.31 3.87
CA LEU A 172 -20.51 0.54 4.10
C LEU A 172 -21.14 0.08 2.78
N TYR A 173 -21.32 0.99 1.82
CA TYR A 173 -21.97 0.62 0.54
C TYR A 173 -21.08 -0.31 -0.31
N ALA A 174 -19.76 -0.14 -0.29
CA ALA A 174 -18.85 -1.10 -0.92
C ALA A 174 -19.00 -2.49 -0.30
N CYS A 175 -19.05 -2.59 1.03
CA CYS A 175 -19.30 -3.86 1.72
C CYS A 175 -20.68 -4.46 1.38
N LEU A 176 -21.71 -3.65 1.24
CA LEU A 176 -23.05 -4.14 0.86
C LEU A 176 -23.07 -4.68 -0.57
N VAL A 177 -22.36 -4.06 -1.52
CA VAL A 177 -22.20 -4.61 -2.88
C VAL A 177 -21.54 -5.98 -2.83
N GLU A 178 -20.42 -6.13 -2.13
CA GLU A 178 -19.72 -7.40 -1.99
C GLU A 178 -20.58 -8.45 -1.26
N ALA A 179 -21.33 -8.05 -0.23
CA ALA A 179 -22.27 -8.92 0.50
C ALA A 179 -23.38 -9.46 -0.42
N TYR A 180 -23.97 -8.60 -1.27
CA TYR A 180 -25.01 -9.01 -2.21
C TYR A 180 -24.47 -9.89 -3.34
N ILE A 181 -23.22 -9.68 -3.78
CA ILE A 181 -22.53 -10.60 -4.70
C ILE A 181 -22.39 -11.99 -4.05
N PHE A 182 -21.93 -12.04 -2.79
CA PHE A 182 -21.79 -13.28 -2.04
C PHE A 182 -23.10 -14.03 -1.88
N MET A 183 -24.17 -13.33 -1.50
CA MET A 183 -25.50 -13.91 -1.30
C MET A 183 -26.22 -14.25 -2.60
N LYS A 184 -25.69 -13.87 -3.77
CA LYS A 184 -26.42 -13.91 -5.05
C LYS A 184 -27.76 -13.17 -4.96
N GLY A 185 -27.72 -12.02 -4.30
CA GLY A 185 -28.90 -11.23 -4.00
C GLY A 185 -29.51 -10.56 -5.23
N ASP A 186 -30.58 -9.80 -4.99
CA ASP A 186 -31.34 -9.10 -6.02
C ASP A 186 -30.49 -8.08 -6.78
N ALA A 187 -30.56 -8.11 -8.12
CA ALA A 187 -29.75 -7.26 -8.99
C ALA A 187 -30.09 -5.77 -8.87
N ASP A 188 -31.35 -5.43 -8.59
CA ASP A 188 -31.79 -4.03 -8.44
C ASP A 188 -31.24 -3.45 -7.13
N MET A 189 -31.23 -4.24 -6.06
CA MET A 189 -30.62 -3.85 -4.79
C MET A 189 -29.11 -3.71 -4.90
N MET A 190 -28.44 -4.61 -5.59
CA MET A 190 -27.00 -4.52 -5.85
C MET A 190 -26.67 -3.24 -6.63
N LYS A 191 -27.45 -2.92 -7.67
CA LYS A 191 -27.29 -1.68 -8.42
C LYS A 191 -27.54 -0.44 -7.55
N LEU A 192 -28.53 -0.45 -6.68
CA LEU A 192 -28.79 0.65 -5.76
C LEU A 192 -27.60 0.92 -4.84
N TYR A 193 -26.97 -0.13 -4.30
CA TYR A 193 -25.76 0.03 -3.46
C TYR A 193 -24.55 0.48 -4.26
N GLU A 194 -24.38 -0.01 -5.50
CA GLU A 194 -23.35 0.48 -6.40
C GLU A 194 -23.49 1.97 -6.73
N ASP A 195 -24.71 2.42 -7.06
CA ASP A 195 -25.02 3.84 -7.34
C ASP A 195 -24.81 4.73 -6.09
N ARG A 196 -24.88 4.17 -4.90
CA ARG A 196 -24.61 4.88 -3.63
C ARG A 196 -23.14 4.87 -3.24
N PHE A 197 -22.40 3.90 -3.73
CA PHE A 197 -20.97 3.77 -3.54
C PHE A 197 -20.19 4.75 -4.46
N GLN A 198 -20.63 4.94 -5.70
CA GLN A 198 -20.03 5.88 -6.67
C GLN A 198 -20.31 7.35 -6.28
#